data_b93eeec08442eaaf5f6983c2d53d9a7c
#
_entry.id   b93eeec08442eaaf5f6983c2d53d9a7c
#
_cell.length_a   1.000
_cell.length_b   1.000
_cell.length_c   1.000
_cell.angle_alpha   90.00
_cell.angle_beta   90.00
_cell.angle_gamma   90.00
#
_symmetry.space_group_name_H-M   'P 1'
#
loop_
_entity.id
_entity.type
_entity.pdbx_description
1 polymer ?
#
loop_
_entity_poly.entity_id
_entity_poly.type
_entity_poly.pdbx_seq_one_letter_code
_entity_poly.pdbx_strand_id
1 'polypeptide(L)'
;PPREGHLVKARYMPDQVMVTGVDEQGTAHHGLLSQPIGSLDLEGMPVVVADLHSSLPAVLAGLRSPDGQEQPRVAYIMTDGGALPLAYSRVVATLSRAGWLAGTITAGQAWGGDIEAVSVHNALLAARHVLRADAAVVIQGPGNLGTETPWGFSGVACGDAINAIATL
;
A
#
# COMPACT_ATOMS: atom_id res chain seq x y z
N PRO A 1 17.34 19.68 3.51
CA PRO A 1 17.82 18.96 4.67
C PRO A 1 18.07 17.52 4.27
N PRO A 2 19.15 16.88 4.77
CA PRO A 2 19.35 15.46 4.55
C PRO A 2 18.08 14.73 5.06
N ARG A 3 17.49 13.92 4.22
CA ARG A 3 16.37 13.08 4.63
C ARG A 3 16.94 11.95 5.48
N GLU A 4 16.48 11.85 6.70
CA GLU A 4 16.78 10.74 7.57
C GLU A 4 16.06 9.53 7.01
N GLY A 5 16.77 8.47 6.70
CA GLY A 5 16.22 7.24 6.14
C GLY A 5 17.21 6.58 5.19
N HIS A 6 17.05 5.29 4.98
CA HIS A 6 17.97 4.48 4.18
C HIS A 6 17.29 3.78 3.00
N LEU A 7 15.96 3.90 2.90
CA LEU A 7 15.20 3.30 1.81
C LEU A 7 15.25 4.17 0.57
N VAL A 8 15.89 3.67 -0.49
CA VAL A 8 15.95 4.35 -1.78
C VAL A 8 14.90 3.78 -2.71
N LYS A 9 14.02 4.64 -3.19
CA LYS A 9 12.96 4.31 -4.18
C LYS A 9 13.20 5.05 -5.49
N ALA A 10 12.53 4.59 -6.56
CA ALA A 10 12.83 4.98 -7.93
C ALA A 10 14.33 4.79 -8.24
N ARG A 11 14.88 3.67 -7.79
CA ARG A 11 16.32 3.34 -7.90
C ARG A 11 16.74 3.34 -9.36
N TYR A 12 17.96 3.81 -9.58
CA TYR A 12 18.58 3.93 -10.91
C TYR A 12 17.90 4.93 -11.86
N MET A 13 16.93 5.69 -11.34
CA MET A 13 16.38 6.83 -12.07
C MET A 13 17.19 8.10 -11.76
N PRO A 14 17.21 9.09 -12.66
CA PRO A 14 17.91 10.36 -12.40
C PRO A 14 17.43 11.05 -11.11
N ASP A 15 16.15 10.94 -10.81
CA ASP A 15 15.50 11.57 -9.66
C ASP A 15 15.09 10.51 -8.62
N GLN A 16 16.02 9.64 -8.22
CA GLN A 16 15.76 8.69 -7.16
C GLN A 16 15.44 9.38 -5.83
N VAL A 17 14.61 8.74 -5.01
CA VAL A 17 14.10 9.30 -3.75
C VAL A 17 14.60 8.49 -2.57
N MET A 18 15.12 9.19 -1.56
CA MET A 18 15.42 8.58 -0.26
C MET A 18 14.28 8.87 0.70
N VAL A 19 13.78 7.82 1.33
CA VAL A 19 12.66 7.87 2.29
C VAL A 19 12.98 7.06 3.53
N THR A 20 12.25 7.27 4.59
CA THR A 20 12.30 6.42 5.80
C THR A 20 11.26 5.32 5.67
N GLY A 21 11.70 4.07 5.69
CA GLY A 21 10.79 2.91 5.79
C GLY A 21 10.13 2.86 7.16
N VAL A 22 8.91 2.37 7.22
CA VAL A 22 8.10 2.34 8.45
C VAL A 22 8.76 1.55 9.59
N ASP A 23 9.55 0.55 9.24
CA ASP A 23 10.22 -0.37 10.16
C ASP A 23 11.71 -0.06 10.37
N GLU A 24 12.22 1.03 9.80
CA GLU A 24 13.63 1.42 9.99
C GLU A 24 13.96 1.70 11.46
N GLN A 25 15.22 1.43 11.81
CA GLN A 25 15.76 1.80 13.12
C GLN A 25 15.59 3.30 13.36
N GLY A 26 15.15 3.65 14.58
CA GLY A 26 14.87 5.03 14.97
C GLY A 26 13.47 5.51 14.65
N THR A 27 12.65 4.74 13.91
CA THR A 27 11.23 5.07 13.74
C THR A 27 10.41 4.63 14.95
N ALA A 28 9.28 5.29 15.19
CA ALA A 28 8.38 4.94 16.28
C ALA A 28 7.82 3.51 16.18
N HIS A 29 7.85 2.92 14.99
CA HIS A 29 7.25 1.61 14.70
C HIS A 29 8.27 0.48 14.57
N HIS A 30 9.58 0.80 14.63
CA HIS A 30 10.64 -0.21 14.53
C HIS A 30 10.46 -1.36 15.52
N GLY A 31 10.29 -1.07 16.79
CA GLY A 31 10.16 -2.10 17.83
C GLY A 31 8.97 -3.04 17.61
N LEU A 32 7.88 -2.54 17.04
CA LEU A 32 6.72 -3.34 16.71
C LEU A 32 6.97 -4.20 15.47
N LEU A 33 7.45 -3.59 14.38
CA LEU A 33 7.56 -4.25 13.07
C LEU A 33 8.85 -5.09 12.90
N SER A 34 9.80 -5.01 13.83
CA SER A 34 11.02 -5.81 13.86
C SER A 34 10.89 -7.15 14.61
N GLN A 35 9.67 -7.52 15.00
CA GLN A 35 9.40 -8.80 15.65
C GLN A 35 9.77 -9.99 14.74
N PRO A 36 10.09 -11.17 15.30
CA PRO A 36 10.35 -12.37 14.50
C PRO A 36 9.21 -12.68 13.54
N ILE A 37 9.55 -13.27 12.40
CA ILE A 37 8.55 -13.74 11.42
C ILE A 37 7.54 -14.66 12.11
N GLY A 38 6.26 -14.42 11.87
CA GLY A 38 5.15 -15.16 12.47
C GLY A 38 4.69 -14.63 13.84
N SER A 39 5.32 -13.59 14.38
CA SER A 39 4.87 -12.94 15.63
C SER A 39 3.77 -11.91 15.41
N LEU A 40 3.62 -11.41 14.20
CA LEU A 40 2.57 -10.50 13.79
C LEU A 40 1.82 -11.09 12.61
N ASP A 41 0.52 -10.92 12.62
CA ASP A 41 -0.38 -11.29 11.53
C ASP A 41 -1.40 -10.17 11.25
N LEU A 42 -2.34 -10.38 10.38
CA LEU A 42 -3.36 -9.38 10.04
C LEU A 42 -4.55 -9.37 11.02
N GLU A 43 -4.57 -10.26 12.02
CA GLU A 43 -5.68 -10.37 13.00
C GLU A 43 -7.06 -10.44 12.32
N GLY A 44 -7.12 -11.14 11.18
CA GLY A 44 -8.35 -11.28 10.41
C GLY A 44 -8.78 -10.04 9.63
N MET A 45 -7.94 -9.01 9.50
CA MET A 45 -8.24 -7.84 8.68
C MET A 45 -8.49 -8.25 7.22
N PRO A 46 -9.67 -7.96 6.64
CA PRO A 46 -9.94 -8.27 5.24
C PRO A 46 -9.08 -7.40 4.31
N VAL A 47 -8.61 -8.03 3.22
CA VAL A 47 -7.81 -7.34 2.20
C VAL A 47 -8.45 -7.54 0.83
N VAL A 48 -8.76 -6.45 0.15
CA VAL A 48 -9.20 -6.46 -1.24
C VAL A 48 -7.99 -6.26 -2.14
N VAL A 49 -7.78 -7.16 -3.08
CA VAL A 49 -6.74 -7.05 -4.11
C VAL A 49 -7.40 -6.76 -5.45
N ALA A 50 -6.94 -5.75 -6.14
CA ALA A 50 -7.44 -5.39 -7.48
C ALA A 50 -6.28 -5.06 -8.43
N ASP A 51 -6.49 -5.29 -9.70
CA ASP A 51 -5.50 -5.08 -10.76
C ASP A 51 -5.55 -3.66 -11.35
N LEU A 52 -6.69 -2.96 -11.21
CA LEU A 52 -6.91 -1.64 -11.79
C LEU A 52 -6.93 -0.55 -10.72
N HIS A 53 -6.01 0.40 -10.81
CA HIS A 53 -5.99 1.57 -9.93
C HIS A 53 -7.31 2.36 -9.96
N SER A 54 -7.95 2.44 -11.12
CA SER A 54 -9.24 3.13 -11.29
C SER A 54 -10.42 2.44 -10.61
N SER A 55 -10.27 1.19 -10.14
CA SER A 55 -11.31 0.50 -9.37
C SER A 55 -11.39 0.95 -7.91
N LEU A 56 -10.35 1.64 -7.40
CA LEU A 56 -10.27 2.04 -6.00
C LEU A 56 -11.53 2.77 -5.48
N PRO A 57 -12.11 3.75 -6.19
CA PRO A 57 -13.33 4.42 -5.69
C PRO A 57 -14.51 3.47 -5.54
N ALA A 58 -14.69 2.54 -6.48
CA ALA A 58 -15.77 1.56 -6.44
C ALA A 58 -15.58 0.56 -5.29
N VAL A 59 -14.35 0.09 -5.09
CA VAL A 59 -14.00 -0.80 -3.96
C VAL A 59 -14.30 -0.10 -2.64
N LEU A 60 -13.84 1.13 -2.45
CA LEU A 60 -14.09 1.89 -1.23
C LEU A 60 -15.58 2.17 -1.02
N ALA A 61 -16.32 2.48 -2.08
CA ALA A 61 -17.77 2.66 -1.98
C ALA A 61 -18.47 1.38 -1.51
N GLY A 62 -18.00 0.20 -1.99
CA GLY A 62 -18.54 -1.10 -1.56
C GLY A 62 -18.18 -1.49 -0.13
N LEU A 63 -17.09 -0.95 0.41
CA LEU A 63 -16.67 -1.20 1.80
C LEU A 63 -17.36 -0.26 2.81
N ARG A 64 -17.96 0.82 2.35
CA ARG A 64 -18.59 1.80 3.25
C ARG A 64 -19.85 1.25 3.92
N SER A 65 -19.97 1.56 5.18
CA SER A 65 -21.19 1.28 5.93
C SER A 65 -22.35 2.19 5.47
N PRO A 66 -23.61 1.76 5.67
CA PRO A 66 -24.77 2.62 5.44
C PRO A 66 -24.67 3.96 6.18
N ASP A 67 -25.38 4.96 5.68
CA ASP A 67 -25.42 6.29 6.29
C ASP A 67 -25.80 6.23 7.78
N GLY A 68 -25.10 7.01 8.58
CA GLY A 68 -25.31 7.07 10.04
C GLY A 68 -24.60 5.99 10.85
N GLN A 69 -23.88 5.08 10.21
CA GLN A 69 -23.02 4.09 10.88
C GLN A 69 -21.55 4.52 10.83
N GLU A 70 -20.76 3.96 11.75
CA GLU A 70 -19.31 4.16 11.75
C GLU A 70 -18.71 3.61 10.45
N GLN A 71 -17.87 4.41 9.82
CA GLN A 71 -17.22 4.04 8.57
C GLN A 71 -15.95 3.24 8.85
N PRO A 72 -15.68 2.17 8.09
CA PRO A 72 -14.45 1.40 8.25
C PRO A 72 -13.23 2.27 7.94
N ARG A 73 -12.20 2.07 8.71
CA ARG A 73 -10.87 2.65 8.48
C ARG A 73 -10.16 1.84 7.41
N VAL A 74 -10.11 2.33 6.19
CA VAL A 74 -9.51 1.61 5.08
C VAL A 74 -8.12 2.16 4.75
N ALA A 75 -7.10 1.29 4.76
CA ALA A 75 -5.77 1.61 4.26
C ALA A 75 -5.67 1.32 2.76
N TYR A 76 -5.05 2.21 2.01
CA TYR A 76 -4.70 1.96 0.62
C TYR A 76 -3.22 1.65 0.48
N ILE A 77 -2.89 0.51 -0.09
CA ILE A 77 -1.52 0.07 -0.38
C ILE A 77 -1.30 0.11 -1.89
N MET A 78 -0.42 1.01 -2.33
CA MET A 78 0.00 1.08 -3.73
C MET A 78 1.28 0.27 -3.92
N THR A 79 1.18 -0.79 -4.73
CA THR A 79 2.33 -1.63 -5.05
C THR A 79 3.11 -1.10 -6.25
N ASP A 80 4.27 -1.69 -6.47
CA ASP A 80 5.18 -1.30 -7.54
C ASP A 80 4.67 -1.76 -8.91
N GLY A 81 4.02 -0.86 -9.63
CA GLY A 81 3.62 -1.08 -11.02
C GLY A 81 4.44 -0.29 -12.04
N GLY A 82 5.42 0.50 -11.59
CA GLY A 82 6.22 1.34 -12.47
C GLY A 82 7.03 2.42 -11.74
N ALA A 83 7.40 2.19 -10.49
CA ALA A 83 8.15 3.15 -9.65
C ALA A 83 7.50 4.54 -9.58
N LEU A 84 6.16 4.58 -9.54
CA LEU A 84 5.41 5.82 -9.62
C LEU A 84 5.27 6.51 -8.26
N PRO A 85 5.31 7.86 -8.24
CA PRO A 85 4.91 8.61 -7.07
C PRO A 85 3.38 8.58 -6.90
N LEU A 86 2.92 8.35 -5.68
CA LEU A 86 1.49 8.36 -5.34
C LEU A 86 0.82 9.69 -5.71
N ALA A 87 1.56 10.79 -5.68
CA ALA A 87 1.09 12.12 -6.04
C ALA A 87 0.53 12.23 -7.48
N TYR A 88 0.85 11.29 -8.38
CA TYR A 88 0.26 11.23 -9.71
C TYR A 88 -1.22 10.79 -9.68
N SER A 89 -1.65 10.17 -8.58
CA SER A 89 -3.03 9.72 -8.46
C SER A 89 -3.97 10.82 -7.96
N ARG A 90 -4.69 11.44 -8.88
CA ARG A 90 -5.78 12.37 -8.54
C ARG A 90 -6.91 11.67 -7.79
N VAL A 91 -7.14 10.40 -8.07
CA VAL A 91 -8.14 9.56 -7.39
C VAL A 91 -7.80 9.46 -5.91
N VAL A 92 -6.58 9.02 -5.57
CA VAL A 92 -6.16 8.90 -4.17
C VAL A 92 -6.22 10.24 -3.46
N ALA A 93 -5.73 11.31 -4.08
CA ALA A 93 -5.79 12.66 -3.51
C ALA A 93 -7.24 13.12 -3.21
N THR A 94 -8.18 12.74 -4.05
CA THR A 94 -9.61 13.06 -3.85
C THR A 94 -10.21 12.24 -2.70
N LEU A 95 -9.96 10.94 -2.68
CA LEU A 95 -10.47 10.03 -1.64
C LEU A 95 -9.88 10.34 -0.26
N SER A 96 -8.59 10.67 -0.19
CA SER A 96 -7.94 11.09 1.07
C SER A 96 -8.57 12.39 1.61
N ARG A 97 -8.76 13.40 0.75
CA ARG A 97 -9.42 14.65 1.15
C ARG A 97 -10.88 14.47 1.58
N ALA A 98 -11.56 13.50 1.00
CA ALA A 98 -12.92 13.13 1.39
C ALA A 98 -13.00 12.30 2.68
N GLY A 99 -11.86 11.95 3.29
CA GLY A 99 -11.81 11.13 4.50
C GLY A 99 -12.19 9.66 4.28
N TRP A 100 -12.06 9.16 3.05
CA TRP A 100 -12.39 7.77 2.71
C TRP A 100 -11.24 6.79 2.98
N LEU A 101 -10.04 7.30 3.24
CA LEU A 101 -8.86 6.52 3.54
C LEU A 101 -8.34 6.87 4.93
N ALA A 102 -8.00 5.85 5.70
CA ALA A 102 -7.29 6.01 6.97
C ALA A 102 -5.84 6.42 6.77
N GLY A 103 -5.28 6.08 5.63
CA GLY A 103 -3.94 6.44 5.19
C GLY A 103 -3.53 5.67 3.94
N THR A 104 -2.40 6.06 3.39
CA THR A 104 -1.81 5.49 2.18
C THR A 104 -0.44 4.91 2.48
N ILE A 105 -0.14 3.75 1.90
CA ILE A 105 1.15 3.08 2.03
C ILE A 105 1.68 2.79 0.64
N THR A 106 2.94 3.11 0.38
CA THR A 106 3.61 2.74 -0.86
C THR A 106 4.63 1.64 -0.60
N ALA A 107 4.56 0.56 -1.39
CA ALA A 107 5.43 -0.61 -1.27
C ALA A 107 6.31 -0.77 -2.52
N GLY A 108 7.43 -1.47 -2.40
CA GLY A 108 8.37 -1.65 -3.50
C GLY A 108 9.04 -0.35 -3.91
N GLN A 109 9.07 -0.06 -5.20
CA GLN A 109 9.64 1.15 -5.76
C GLN A 109 8.64 2.31 -5.92
N ALA A 110 7.32 2.05 -5.73
CA ALA A 110 6.32 3.10 -5.59
C ALA A 110 6.59 3.89 -4.31
N TRP A 111 6.35 5.20 -4.34
CA TRP A 111 6.70 6.11 -3.25
C TRP A 111 5.72 7.27 -3.07
N GLY A 112 5.79 7.94 -1.93
CA GLY A 112 5.01 9.14 -1.65
C GLY A 112 3.69 8.86 -0.90
N GLY A 113 3.50 7.66 -0.33
CA GLY A 113 2.46 7.39 0.65
C GLY A 113 2.72 8.08 1.99
N ASP A 114 1.72 8.10 2.85
CA ASP A 114 1.89 8.55 4.25
C ASP A 114 2.89 7.64 4.98
N ILE A 115 2.97 6.39 4.56
CA ILE A 115 3.88 5.36 5.03
C ILE A 115 4.63 4.76 3.84
N GLU A 116 5.94 4.54 4.04
CA GLU A 116 6.79 3.88 3.07
C GLU A 116 7.17 2.48 3.56
N ALA A 117 6.99 1.47 2.72
CA ALA A 117 7.30 0.08 3.01
C ALA A 117 8.18 -0.54 1.91
N VAL A 118 8.99 -1.54 2.28
CA VAL A 118 9.84 -2.26 1.34
C VAL A 118 9.06 -3.31 0.58
N SER A 119 8.15 -4.00 1.24
CA SER A 119 7.40 -5.13 0.69
C SER A 119 5.90 -4.99 0.96
N VAL A 120 5.10 -5.78 0.23
CA VAL A 120 3.65 -5.88 0.48
C VAL A 120 3.37 -6.43 1.87
N HIS A 121 4.16 -7.40 2.37
CA HIS A 121 4.03 -7.94 3.73
C HIS A 121 4.19 -6.83 4.78
N ASN A 122 5.27 -6.06 4.67
CA ASN A 122 5.54 -4.95 5.58
C ASN A 122 4.45 -3.87 5.51
N ALA A 123 3.94 -3.58 4.30
CA ALA A 123 2.83 -2.64 4.11
C ALA A 123 1.52 -3.13 4.75
N LEU A 124 1.21 -4.41 4.63
CA LEU A 124 0.02 -5.02 5.24
C LEU A 124 0.07 -4.98 6.78
N LEU A 125 1.21 -5.34 7.36
CA LEU A 125 1.42 -5.23 8.80
C LEU A 125 1.34 -3.77 9.27
N ALA A 126 1.89 -2.83 8.51
CA ALA A 126 1.76 -1.41 8.82
C ALA A 126 0.30 -0.91 8.71
N ALA A 127 -0.46 -1.39 7.72
CA ALA A 127 -1.88 -1.08 7.62
C ALA A 127 -2.64 -1.52 8.88
N ARG A 128 -2.42 -2.77 9.32
CA ARG A 128 -3.09 -3.32 10.49
C ARG A 128 -2.63 -2.66 11.79
N HIS A 129 -1.32 -2.65 12.04
CA HIS A 129 -0.79 -2.34 13.37
C HIS A 129 -0.40 -0.86 13.55
N VAL A 130 -0.10 -0.13 12.48
CA VAL A 130 0.25 1.30 12.54
C VAL A 130 -0.95 2.18 12.22
N LEU A 131 -1.59 1.97 11.08
CA LEU A 131 -2.80 2.73 10.71
C LEU A 131 -4.06 2.24 11.45
N ARG A 132 -4.01 1.05 12.08
CA ARG A 132 -5.16 0.41 12.72
C ARG A 132 -6.35 0.33 11.78
N ALA A 133 -6.08 -0.12 10.57
CA ALA A 133 -7.11 -0.27 9.55
C ALA A 133 -8.01 -1.46 9.87
N ASP A 134 -9.31 -1.29 9.55
CA ASP A 134 -10.31 -2.36 9.60
C ASP A 134 -10.30 -3.19 8.32
N ALA A 135 -9.83 -2.59 7.22
CA ALA A 135 -9.63 -3.24 5.93
C ALA A 135 -8.47 -2.60 5.16
N ALA A 136 -7.85 -3.35 4.27
CA ALA A 136 -6.86 -2.82 3.35
C ALA A 136 -7.26 -3.08 1.88
N VAL A 137 -6.84 -2.18 1.01
CA VAL A 137 -6.98 -2.33 -0.45
C VAL A 137 -5.59 -2.29 -1.07
N VAL A 138 -5.22 -3.36 -1.76
CA VAL A 138 -3.91 -3.50 -2.41
C VAL A 138 -4.10 -3.41 -3.92
N ILE A 139 -3.55 -2.40 -4.54
CA ILE A 139 -3.61 -2.20 -6.00
C ILE A 139 -2.27 -1.64 -6.48
N GLN A 140 -1.80 -2.09 -7.64
CA GLN A 140 -0.65 -1.46 -8.28
C GLN A 140 -0.95 0.01 -8.66
N GLY A 141 0.09 0.79 -8.90
CA GLY A 141 -0.05 2.17 -9.36
C GLY A 141 -0.80 2.30 -10.70
N PRO A 142 -1.12 3.53 -11.11
CA PRO A 142 -1.87 3.77 -12.33
C PRO A 142 -1.21 3.16 -13.57
N GLY A 143 -2.03 2.50 -14.40
CA GLY A 143 -1.61 1.90 -15.65
C GLY A 143 -1.17 0.45 -15.53
N ASN A 144 -1.69 -0.36 -16.46
CA ASN A 144 -1.30 -1.74 -16.65
C ASN A 144 -0.48 -1.87 -17.93
N LEU A 145 0.48 -2.77 -17.91
CA LEU A 145 1.18 -3.24 -19.11
C LEU A 145 0.54 -4.54 -19.59
N GLY A 146 0.41 -4.71 -20.87
CA GLY A 146 -0.14 -5.94 -21.44
C GLY A 146 0.33 -6.16 -22.87
N THR A 147 0.50 -7.43 -23.24
CA THR A 147 0.91 -7.88 -24.59
C THR A 147 -0.16 -8.77 -25.22
N GLU A 148 -1.39 -8.75 -24.70
CA GLU A 148 -2.52 -9.58 -25.13
C GLU A 148 -2.25 -11.09 -25.01
N THR A 149 -1.33 -11.48 -24.14
CA THR A 149 -1.06 -12.89 -23.84
C THR A 149 -1.43 -13.19 -22.38
N PRO A 150 -1.75 -14.45 -22.02
CA PRO A 150 -2.21 -14.79 -20.67
C PRO A 150 -1.27 -14.35 -19.54
N TRP A 151 0.04 -14.40 -19.76
CA TRP A 151 1.05 -14.01 -18.76
C TRP A 151 1.71 -12.65 -19.02
N GLY A 152 1.42 -12.05 -20.16
CA GLY A 152 1.92 -10.73 -20.54
C GLY A 152 1.02 -9.60 -20.06
N PHE A 153 0.61 -9.65 -18.78
CA PHE A 153 -0.28 -8.66 -18.17
C PHE A 153 0.21 -8.34 -16.74
N SER A 154 0.49 -7.08 -16.46
CA SER A 154 1.05 -6.67 -15.16
C SER A 154 0.10 -6.95 -13.97
N GLY A 155 -1.20 -7.05 -14.21
CA GLY A 155 -2.19 -7.38 -13.20
C GLY A 155 -2.03 -8.79 -12.59
N VAL A 156 -1.23 -9.69 -13.19
CA VAL A 156 -0.88 -10.99 -12.56
C VAL A 156 -0.14 -10.81 -11.24
N ALA A 157 0.46 -9.64 -10.99
CA ALA A 157 1.06 -9.29 -9.70
C ALA A 157 0.04 -9.28 -8.54
N CYS A 158 -1.26 -9.27 -8.82
CA CYS A 158 -2.28 -9.53 -7.80
C CYS A 158 -2.08 -10.87 -7.11
N GLY A 159 -1.58 -11.89 -7.84
CA GLY A 159 -1.24 -13.19 -7.27
C GLY A 159 -0.15 -13.10 -6.20
N ASP A 160 0.85 -12.26 -6.42
CA ASP A 160 1.92 -12.04 -5.43
C ASP A 160 1.38 -11.36 -4.17
N ALA A 161 0.47 -10.39 -4.34
CA ALA A 161 -0.20 -9.75 -3.20
C ALA A 161 -1.08 -10.76 -2.42
N ILE A 162 -1.82 -11.63 -3.10
CA ILE A 162 -2.61 -12.70 -2.47
C ILE A 162 -1.71 -13.67 -1.69
N ASN A 163 -0.58 -14.06 -2.27
CA ASN A 163 0.40 -14.90 -1.57
C ASN A 163 0.96 -14.22 -0.32
N ALA A 164 1.27 -12.93 -0.40
CA ALA A 164 1.72 -12.16 0.76
C ALA A 164 0.66 -12.13 1.88
N ILE A 165 -0.62 -11.94 1.52
CA ILE A 165 -1.74 -11.97 2.47
C ILE A 165 -1.87 -13.36 3.12
N ALA A 166 -1.73 -14.42 2.34
CA ALA A 166 -1.88 -15.79 2.83
C ALA A 166 -0.75 -16.22 3.81
N THR A 167 0.35 -15.49 3.86
CA THR A 167 1.45 -15.75 4.79
C THR A 167 1.35 -14.96 6.10
N LEU A 168 0.40 -14.05 6.20
CA LEU A 168 0.15 -13.16 7.35
C LEU A 168 -1.21 -13.45 7.99
#